data_2b47762f3ff8ba9637d363e4cacca6a8
#
_entry.id   2b47762f3ff8ba9637d363e4cacca6a8
#
_cell.length_a   1.000
_cell.length_b   1.000
_cell.length_c   1.000
_cell.angle_alpha   90.00
_cell.angle_beta   90.00
_cell.angle_gamma   90.00
#
_symmetry.space_group_name_H-M   'P 1'
#
loop_
_entity.id
_entity.type
_entity.pdbx_description
1 polymer ?
#
loop_
_entity_poly.entity_id
_entity_poly.type
_entity_poly.pdbx_seq_one_letter_code
_entity_poly.pdbx_strand_id
1 'polypeptide(L)' 'MDNIQELVYGLIDKNNEYAYQCLKQLQSESMNSDIIYSYFDSFTAMLDDSNSYIRTRGILLIAANTQWDKACKVNEI' A
#
# COMPACT_ATOMS: atom_id res chain seq x y z
N MET A 1 7.20 -9.49 15.91
CA MET A 1 6.11 -8.62 15.52
C MET A 1 6.29 -8.16 14.09
N ASP A 2 5.24 -8.19 13.32
CA ASP A 2 5.34 -7.85 11.91
C ASP A 2 5.21 -6.33 11.72
N ASN A 3 6.35 -5.65 11.52
CA ASN A 3 6.37 -4.20 11.30
C ASN A 3 5.62 -3.80 10.02
N ILE A 4 5.57 -4.68 9.04
CA ILE A 4 4.88 -4.41 7.77
C ILE A 4 3.38 -4.24 8.04
N GLN A 5 2.80 -5.10 8.86
CA GLN A 5 1.38 -5.00 9.19
C GLN A 5 1.06 -3.67 9.89
N GLU A 6 1.92 -3.24 10.80
CA GLU A 6 1.74 -1.95 11.47
C GLU A 6 1.81 -0.78 10.49
N LEU A 7 2.73 -0.86 9.52
CA LEU A 7 2.84 0.18 8.51
C LEU A 7 1.60 0.23 7.61
N VAL A 8 1.06 -0.93 7.26
CA VAL A 8 -0.16 -0.99 6.45
C VAL A 8 -1.33 -0.35 7.20
N TYR A 9 -1.48 -0.65 8.48
CA TYR A 9 -2.51 -0.01 9.30
C TYR A 9 -2.30 1.50 9.42
N GLY A 10 -1.04 1.95 9.46
CA GLY A 10 -0.72 3.36 9.54
C GLY A 10 -1.12 4.15 8.31
N LEU A 11 -1.34 3.48 7.18
CA LEU A 11 -1.74 4.17 5.93
C LEU A 11 -3.10 4.84 6.04
N ILE A 12 -3.97 4.37 6.94
CA ILE A 12 -5.30 4.93 7.11
C ILE A 12 -5.40 5.79 8.38
N ASP A 13 -4.27 6.10 8.99
CA ASP A 13 -4.23 6.94 10.18
C ASP A 13 -4.69 8.36 9.86
N LYS A 14 -5.35 8.99 10.82
CA LYS A 14 -5.84 10.37 10.68
C LYS A 14 -4.71 11.38 10.58
N ASN A 15 -3.54 11.06 11.14
CA ASN A 15 -2.37 11.90 11.04
C ASN A 15 -1.71 11.66 9.69
N ASN A 16 -1.90 12.61 8.76
CA ASN A 16 -1.39 12.48 7.40
C ASN A 16 0.13 12.38 7.34
N GLU A 17 0.84 13.05 8.25
CA GLU A 17 2.29 12.99 8.28
C GLU A 17 2.77 11.59 8.66
N TYR A 18 2.17 10.99 9.67
CA TYR A 18 2.51 9.63 10.08
C TYR A 18 2.17 8.64 8.97
N ALA A 19 0.98 8.79 8.36
CA ALA A 19 0.57 7.92 7.27
C ALA A 19 1.52 8.04 6.07
N TYR A 20 2.01 9.25 5.79
CA TYR A 20 2.96 9.47 4.70
C TYR A 20 4.29 8.76 4.97
N GLN A 21 4.76 8.80 6.20
CA GLN A 21 5.99 8.09 6.58
C GLN A 21 5.84 6.59 6.41
N CYS A 22 4.68 6.03 6.79
CA CYS A 22 4.38 4.63 6.57
C CYS A 22 4.39 4.29 5.07
N LEU A 23 3.78 5.15 4.26
CA LEU A 23 3.76 4.97 2.81
C LEU A 23 5.17 4.91 2.23
N LYS A 24 6.03 5.85 2.62
CA LYS A 24 7.38 5.91 2.08
C LYS A 24 8.19 4.67 2.45
N GLN A 25 8.02 4.18 3.67
CA GLN A 25 8.73 2.99 4.09
C GLN A 25 8.23 1.75 3.35
N LEU A 26 6.91 1.65 3.16
CA LEU A 26 6.34 0.53 2.40
C LEU A 26 6.79 0.57 0.93
N GLN A 27 6.87 1.75 0.34
CA GLN A 27 7.38 1.89 -1.04
C GLN A 27 8.83 1.42 -1.13
N SER A 28 9.66 1.78 -0.17
CA SER A 28 11.06 1.35 -0.13
C SER A 28 11.18 -0.17 -0.03
N GLU A 29 10.40 -0.78 0.87
CA GLU A 29 10.39 -2.23 1.02
C GLU A 29 9.89 -2.92 -0.26
N SER A 30 8.91 -2.32 -0.93
CA SER A 30 8.34 -2.89 -2.16
C SER A 30 9.35 -2.94 -3.30
N MET A 31 10.34 -2.06 -3.29
CA MET A 31 11.39 -2.06 -4.31
C MET A 31 12.38 -3.21 -4.12
N ASN A 32 12.51 -3.73 -2.91
CA ASN A 32 13.53 -4.72 -2.56
C ASN A 32 12.98 -6.12 -2.34
N SER A 33 11.67 -6.27 -2.18
CA SER A 33 11.07 -7.55 -1.80
C SER A 33 9.60 -7.59 -2.21
N ASP A 34 9.08 -8.78 -2.42
CA ASP A 34 7.66 -9.00 -2.73
C ASP A 34 6.81 -9.19 -1.48
N ILE A 35 7.38 -8.99 -0.28
CA ILE A 35 6.66 -9.17 0.98
C ILE A 35 5.40 -8.30 1.03
N ILE A 36 5.51 -7.05 0.55
CA ILE A 36 4.42 -6.09 0.58
C ILE A 36 3.28 -6.52 -0.35
N TYR A 37 3.58 -7.28 -1.40
CA TYR A 37 2.57 -7.73 -2.35
C TYR A 37 1.48 -8.57 -1.66
N SER A 38 1.78 -9.23 -0.55
CA SER A 38 0.77 -10.01 0.18
C SER A 38 -0.37 -9.13 0.70
N TYR A 39 -0.17 -7.82 0.78
CA TYR A 39 -1.18 -6.85 1.20
C TYR A 39 -1.89 -6.17 0.02
N PHE A 40 -1.71 -6.68 -1.19
CA PHE A 40 -2.25 -6.06 -2.40
C PHE A 40 -3.77 -5.85 -2.30
N ASP A 41 -4.49 -6.83 -1.76
CA ASP A 41 -5.94 -6.72 -1.61
C ASP A 41 -6.33 -5.59 -0.65
N SER A 42 -5.52 -5.34 0.39
CA SER A 42 -5.74 -4.20 1.28
C SER A 42 -5.57 -2.87 0.56
N PHE A 43 -4.60 -2.80 -0.35
CA PHE A 43 -4.37 -1.57 -1.12
C PHE A 43 -5.50 -1.32 -2.11
N THR A 44 -6.04 -2.36 -2.76
CA THR A 44 -7.18 -2.20 -3.66
C THR A 44 -8.42 -1.74 -2.89
N ALA A 45 -8.62 -2.23 -1.66
CA ALA A 45 -9.73 -1.78 -0.83
C ALA A 45 -9.62 -0.29 -0.49
N MET A 46 -8.40 0.25 -0.39
CA MET A 46 -8.20 1.66 -0.11
C MET A 46 -8.72 2.56 -1.24
N LEU A 47 -8.83 2.04 -2.45
CA LEU A 47 -9.32 2.81 -3.61
C LEU A 47 -10.79 3.19 -3.46
N ASP A 48 -11.53 2.49 -2.63
CA ASP A 48 -12.95 2.75 -2.39
C ASP A 48 -13.18 3.70 -1.20
N ASP A 49 -12.12 4.14 -0.54
CA ASP A 49 -12.25 5.02 0.62
C ASP A 49 -12.73 6.41 0.19
N SER A 50 -13.52 7.05 1.03
CA SER A 50 -14.02 8.41 0.76
C SER A 50 -12.93 9.47 0.89
N ASN A 51 -11.84 9.16 1.61
CA ASN A 51 -10.73 10.07 1.82
C ASN A 51 -9.75 9.97 0.64
N SER A 52 -9.56 11.09 -0.08
CA SER A 52 -8.69 11.11 -1.26
C SER A 52 -7.22 10.79 -0.93
N TYR A 53 -6.77 11.16 0.26
CA TYR A 53 -5.40 10.83 0.67
C TYR A 53 -5.21 9.31 0.81
N ILE A 54 -6.21 8.62 1.34
CA ILE A 54 -6.15 7.16 1.48
C ILE A 54 -6.17 6.51 0.10
N ARG A 55 -7.04 6.97 -0.80
CA ARG A 55 -7.08 6.45 -2.17
C ARG A 55 -5.73 6.62 -2.87
N THR A 56 -5.10 7.78 -2.72
CA THR A 56 -3.81 8.06 -3.33
C THR A 56 -2.73 7.13 -2.79
N ARG A 57 -2.71 6.89 -1.48
CA ARG A 57 -1.73 5.98 -0.88
C ARG A 57 -1.89 4.56 -1.43
N GLY A 58 -3.14 4.10 -1.58
CA GLY A 58 -3.42 2.80 -2.17
C GLY A 58 -2.89 2.69 -3.59
N ILE A 59 -3.15 3.71 -4.42
CA ILE A 59 -2.69 3.75 -5.80
C ILE A 59 -1.16 3.66 -5.87
N LEU A 60 -0.46 4.44 -5.04
CA LEU A 60 1.00 4.47 -5.06
C LEU A 60 1.60 3.13 -4.68
N LEU A 61 1.01 2.42 -3.72
CA LEU A 61 1.50 1.11 -3.31
C LEU A 61 1.17 0.02 -4.34
N ILE A 62 0.01 0.11 -4.98
CA ILE A 62 -0.32 -0.79 -6.08
C ILE A 62 0.72 -0.61 -7.20
N ALA A 63 1.02 0.63 -7.56
CA ALA A 63 2.02 0.92 -8.60
C ALA A 63 3.40 0.38 -8.21
N ALA A 64 3.80 0.53 -6.96
CA ALA A 64 5.10 0.06 -6.49
C ALA A 64 5.22 -1.47 -6.53
N ASN A 65 4.09 -2.18 -6.47
CA ASN A 65 4.09 -3.64 -6.43
C ASN A 65 3.71 -4.29 -7.76
N THR A 66 3.54 -3.51 -8.84
CA THR A 66 3.20 -4.08 -10.14
C THR A 66 4.28 -5.03 -10.64
N GLN A 67 5.54 -4.78 -10.31
CA GLN A 67 6.64 -5.66 -10.70
C GLN A 67 6.52 -7.07 -10.10
N TRP A 68 5.77 -7.22 -9.02
CA TRP A 68 5.55 -8.51 -8.35
C TRP A 68 4.21 -9.15 -8.74
N ASP A 69 3.42 -8.49 -9.58
CA ASP A 69 2.05 -8.87 -9.89
C ASP A 69 1.99 -9.94 -11.00
N LYS A 70 2.48 -11.12 -10.69
CA LYS A 70 2.51 -12.24 -11.63
C LYS A 70 1.10 -12.74 -12.00
N ALA A 71 0.14 -12.52 -11.10
CA ALA A 71 -1.25 -12.92 -11.32
C ALA A 71 -2.05 -11.86 -12.07
N CYS A 72 -1.42 -10.73 -12.41
CA CYS A 72 -2.05 -9.62 -13.13
C CYS A 72 -3.29 -9.06 -12.41
N LYS A 73 -3.25 -9.02 -11.09
CA LYS A 73 -4.36 -8.49 -10.28
C LYS A 73 -4.64 -7.03 -10.59
N VAL A 74 -3.61 -6.28 -11.00
CA VAL A 74 -3.76 -4.86 -11.31
C VAL A 74 -4.74 -4.64 -12.46
N ASN A 75 -4.87 -5.59 -13.36
CA ASN A 75 -5.79 -5.49 -14.50
C ASN A 75 -7.26 -5.66 -14.09
N GLU A 76 -7.52 -6.09 -12.86
CA GLU A 76 -8.87 -6.28 -12.35
C GLU A 76 -9.42 -5.03 -11.64
N ILE A 77 -8.60 -4.01 -11.48
CA ILE A 77 -8.98 -2.78 -10.79
C ILE A 77 -9.76 -1.79 -11.70
#